data_1072586a9b6de21b946cb9eddd06093a
#
_entry.id   1072586a9b6de21b946cb9eddd06093a
#
_cell.length_a   1.000
_cell.length_b   1.000
_cell.length_c   1.000
_cell.angle_alpha   90.00
_cell.angle_beta   90.00
_cell.angle_gamma   90.00
#
_symmetry.space_group_name_H-M   'P 1'
#
loop_
_entity.id
_entity.type
_entity.pdbx_description
1 polymer ?
#
loop_
_entity_poly.entity_id
_entity_poly.type
_entity_poly.pdbx_seq_one_letter_code
_entity_poly.pdbx_strand_id
1 'polypeptide(L)'
;VIQLLNLCKEQGAHAKLSSIHVNTWFGDYDKKKGFAYWLNHGAPGCSLSPLPQLNEWLYIGDSPNDEPMFEWFPYSVGVANIGKYLEQLTHHPRWITESKSGAGFVEMTNLLIKSRQAKD
;
A
#
# COMPACT_ATOMS: atom_id res chain seq x y z
N VAL A 1 4.94 4.43 -21.17
CA VAL A 1 4.72 4.62 -19.74
C VAL A 1 5.82 5.46 -19.12
N ILE A 2 7.09 5.10 -19.33
CA ILE A 2 8.23 5.88 -18.80
C ILE A 2 8.24 7.29 -19.37
N GLN A 3 7.94 7.45 -20.65
CA GLN A 3 7.86 8.76 -21.29
C GLN A 3 6.75 9.63 -20.69
N LEU A 4 5.60 9.03 -20.38
CA LEU A 4 4.50 9.73 -19.75
C LEU A 4 4.86 10.18 -18.33
N LEU A 5 5.50 9.29 -17.55
CA LEU A 5 5.98 9.63 -16.21
C LEU A 5 6.95 10.82 -16.26
N ASN A 6 7.90 10.79 -17.19
CA ASN A 6 8.88 11.87 -17.32
C ASN A 6 8.24 13.18 -17.75
N LEU A 7 7.30 13.13 -18.69
CA LEU A 7 6.58 14.32 -19.13
C LEU A 7 5.83 14.99 -17.98
N CYS A 8 5.14 14.20 -17.15
CA CYS A 8 4.45 14.72 -15.98
C CYS A 8 5.42 15.41 -15.02
N LYS A 9 6.56 14.79 -14.74
CA LYS A 9 7.59 15.35 -13.87
C LYS A 9 8.18 16.65 -14.42
N GLU A 10 8.41 16.72 -15.73
CA GLU A 10 8.93 17.93 -16.40
C GLU A 10 7.96 19.11 -16.27
N GLN A 11 6.66 18.85 -16.21
CA GLN A 11 5.62 19.85 -16.02
C GLN A 11 5.35 20.19 -14.55
N GLY A 12 6.18 19.68 -13.65
CA GLY A 12 6.04 19.96 -12.21
C GLY A 12 5.03 19.10 -11.47
N ALA A 13 4.46 18.10 -12.13
CA ALA A 13 3.54 17.16 -11.50
C ALA A 13 4.28 15.96 -10.93
N HIS A 14 3.75 15.40 -9.84
CA HIS A 14 4.18 14.09 -9.37
C HIS A 14 3.53 13.00 -10.21
N ALA A 15 4.21 11.88 -10.40
CA ALA A 15 3.66 10.75 -11.15
C ALA A 15 4.16 9.44 -10.58
N LYS A 16 3.26 8.47 -10.42
CA LYS A 16 3.58 7.11 -9.96
C LYS A 16 2.82 6.08 -10.77
N LEU A 17 3.49 4.97 -11.04
CA LEU A 17 2.89 3.84 -11.73
C LEU A 17 2.03 3.03 -10.75
N SER A 18 0.79 2.76 -11.13
CA SER A 18 -0.04 1.74 -10.49
C SER A 18 -0.09 0.49 -11.36
N SER A 19 -0.87 -0.51 -10.97
CA SER A 19 -0.93 -1.78 -11.70
C SER A 19 -1.51 -1.63 -13.11
N ILE A 20 -2.39 -0.68 -13.34
CA ILE A 20 -3.11 -0.51 -14.62
C ILE A 20 -3.05 0.90 -15.20
N HIS A 21 -2.57 1.89 -14.46
CA HIS A 21 -2.51 3.27 -14.97
C HIS A 21 -1.41 4.08 -14.28
N VAL A 22 -1.17 5.27 -14.83
CA VAL A 22 -0.27 6.26 -14.25
C VAL A 22 -1.11 7.25 -13.46
N ASN A 23 -0.78 7.43 -12.19
CA ASN A 23 -1.40 8.45 -11.35
C ASN A 23 -0.54 9.71 -11.37
N THR A 24 -1.16 10.86 -11.56
CA THR A 24 -0.47 12.14 -11.55
C THR A 24 -1.17 13.11 -10.60
N TRP A 25 -0.37 14.00 -9.98
CA TRP A 25 -0.91 15.03 -9.09
C TRP A 25 0.09 16.17 -8.93
N PHE A 26 -0.43 17.31 -8.47
CA PHE A 26 0.39 18.43 -8.04
C PHE A 26 0.38 18.50 -6.51
N GLY A 27 1.45 19.04 -5.94
CA GLY A 27 1.60 19.13 -4.49
C GLY A 27 2.36 17.91 -3.93
N ASP A 28 2.70 18.00 -2.65
CA ASP A 28 3.53 16.99 -1.98
C ASP A 28 2.64 15.98 -1.26
N TYR A 29 2.00 15.09 -2.03
CA TYR A 29 1.10 14.06 -1.52
C TYR A 29 1.59 12.67 -1.89
N ASP A 30 1.30 11.69 -1.03
CA ASP A 30 1.38 10.27 -1.30
C ASP A 30 0.40 9.52 -0.40
N LYS A 31 0.32 8.20 -0.52
CA LYS A 31 -0.59 7.40 0.30
C LYS A 31 -0.30 7.53 1.79
N LYS A 32 0.98 7.59 2.15
CA LYS A 32 1.41 7.74 3.54
C LYS A 32 0.90 9.06 4.12
N LYS A 33 1.12 10.16 3.42
CA LYS A 33 0.67 11.48 3.88
C LYS A 33 -0.84 11.57 3.99
N GLY A 34 -1.56 10.99 3.03
CA GLY A 34 -3.02 10.94 3.07
C GLY A 34 -3.54 10.16 4.26
N PHE A 35 -2.99 8.99 4.52
CA PHE A 35 -3.41 8.15 5.66
C PHE A 35 -3.04 8.81 6.99
N ALA A 36 -1.84 9.39 7.09
CA ALA A 36 -1.41 10.10 8.30
C ALA A 36 -2.32 11.31 8.58
N TYR A 37 -2.69 12.05 7.54
CA TYR A 37 -3.64 13.16 7.69
C TYR A 37 -4.99 12.66 8.24
N TRP A 38 -5.52 11.60 7.67
CA TRP A 38 -6.78 11.00 8.12
C TRP A 38 -6.72 10.57 9.58
N LEU A 39 -5.64 9.88 9.98
CA LEU A 39 -5.43 9.49 11.39
C LEU A 39 -5.38 10.70 12.32
N ASN A 40 -4.64 11.75 11.94
CA ASN A 40 -4.46 12.95 12.76
C ASN A 40 -5.74 13.79 12.89
N HIS A 41 -6.71 13.57 12.00
CA HIS A 41 -8.01 14.26 12.05
C HIS A 41 -9.13 13.37 12.62
N GLY A 42 -8.76 12.39 13.44
CA GLY A 42 -9.71 11.55 14.17
C GLY A 42 -10.26 10.37 13.39
N ALA A 43 -9.65 10.04 12.25
CA ALA A 43 -10.04 8.89 11.43
C ALA A 43 -11.55 8.83 11.14
N PRO A 44 -12.14 9.85 10.47
CA PRO A 44 -13.59 9.89 10.24
C PRO A 44 -14.09 8.61 9.57
N GLY A 45 -15.19 8.06 10.07
CA GLY A 45 -15.76 6.82 9.56
C GLY A 45 -15.19 5.55 10.19
N CYS A 46 -14.13 5.63 10.97
CA CYS A 46 -13.59 4.50 11.71
C CYS A 46 -14.29 4.38 13.06
N SER A 47 -14.84 3.19 13.35
CA SER A 47 -15.57 2.95 14.59
C SER A 47 -14.70 2.41 15.73
N LEU A 48 -13.40 2.17 15.46
CA LEU A 48 -12.49 1.65 16.47
C LEU A 48 -12.11 2.74 17.48
N SER A 49 -12.18 2.40 18.77
CA SER A 49 -11.82 3.31 19.86
C SER A 49 -11.21 2.52 21.01
N PRO A 50 -9.96 2.79 21.41
CA PRO A 50 -9.01 3.73 20.75
C PRO A 50 -8.60 3.24 19.36
N LEU A 51 -8.06 4.16 18.55
CA LEU A 51 -7.53 3.78 17.23
C LEU A 51 -6.31 2.86 17.42
N PRO A 52 -6.18 1.81 16.57
CA PRO A 52 -5.02 0.93 16.64
C PRO A 52 -3.71 1.70 16.41
N GLN A 53 -2.65 1.27 17.08
CA GLN A 53 -1.30 1.74 16.80
C GLN A 53 -0.81 1.17 15.46
N LEU A 54 0.21 1.79 14.87
CA LEU A 54 0.67 1.41 13.54
C LEU A 54 1.05 -0.07 13.41
N ASN A 55 1.60 -0.67 14.48
CA ASN A 55 1.95 -2.08 14.52
C ASN A 55 0.74 -3.02 14.68
N GLU A 56 -0.43 -2.47 14.81
CA GLU A 56 -1.69 -3.23 14.85
C GLU A 56 -2.44 -3.19 13.52
N TRP A 57 -1.85 -2.56 12.50
CA TRP A 57 -2.37 -2.49 11.14
C TRP A 57 -1.60 -3.44 10.25
N LEU A 58 -2.28 -4.00 9.25
CA LEU A 58 -1.67 -4.71 8.14
C LEU A 58 -2.00 -3.99 6.85
N TYR A 59 -0.99 -3.62 6.11
CA TYR A 59 -1.14 -2.97 4.82
C TYR A 59 -0.95 -3.99 3.69
N ILE A 60 -1.76 -3.90 2.65
CA ILE A 60 -1.61 -4.73 1.45
C ILE A 60 -1.58 -3.84 0.20
N GLY A 61 -0.67 -4.14 -0.72
CA GLY A 61 -0.51 -3.36 -1.94
C GLY A 61 0.02 -4.21 -3.10
N ASP A 62 0.09 -3.63 -4.30
CA ASP A 62 0.43 -4.36 -5.52
C ASP A 62 1.38 -3.63 -6.48
N SER A 63 1.78 -2.40 -6.18
CA SER A 63 2.46 -1.57 -7.17
C SER A 63 3.39 -0.51 -6.53
N PRO A 64 4.22 0.18 -7.35
CA PRO A 64 5.17 1.16 -6.82
C PRO A 64 4.57 2.29 -6.00
N ASN A 65 3.32 2.66 -6.24
CA ASN A 65 2.69 3.72 -5.44
C ASN A 65 2.36 3.29 -4.01
N ASP A 66 2.53 2.00 -3.67
CA ASP A 66 2.39 1.48 -2.32
C ASP A 66 3.70 1.53 -1.52
N GLU A 67 4.82 1.83 -2.16
CA GLU A 67 6.13 1.81 -1.50
C GLU A 67 6.21 2.64 -0.22
N PRO A 68 5.68 3.87 -0.14
CA PRO A 68 5.70 4.62 1.10
C PRO A 68 4.99 3.92 2.26
N MET A 69 3.98 3.11 1.95
CA MET A 69 3.25 2.34 2.95
C MET A 69 4.03 1.11 3.39
N PHE A 70 4.73 0.44 2.47
CA PHE A 70 5.62 -0.69 2.81
C PHE A 70 6.75 -0.23 3.73
N GLU A 71 7.30 0.95 3.49
CA GLU A 71 8.33 1.53 4.35
C GLU A 71 7.81 1.82 5.74
N TRP A 72 6.61 2.37 5.83
CA TRP A 72 6.04 2.91 7.06
C TRP A 72 5.43 1.85 7.97
N PHE A 73 4.64 0.93 7.40
CA PHE A 73 3.95 -0.09 8.19
C PHE A 73 4.92 -1.21 8.59
N PRO A 74 4.99 -1.57 9.90
CA PRO A 74 5.75 -2.73 10.33
C PRO A 74 5.29 -4.03 9.69
N TYR A 75 3.99 -4.13 9.40
CA TYR A 75 3.39 -5.31 8.78
C TYR A 75 2.76 -4.95 7.45
N SER A 76 3.33 -5.47 6.37
CA SER A 76 2.86 -5.21 5.02
C SER A 76 2.94 -6.45 4.15
N VAL A 77 2.00 -6.56 3.21
CA VAL A 77 1.88 -7.67 2.28
C VAL A 77 1.79 -7.12 0.87
N GLY A 78 2.54 -7.70 -0.04
CA GLY A 78 2.35 -7.48 -1.47
C GLY A 78 1.59 -8.67 -2.06
N VAL A 79 0.63 -8.44 -2.94
CA VAL A 79 0.06 -9.53 -3.72
C VAL A 79 1.04 -9.93 -4.81
N ALA A 80 0.93 -11.17 -5.35
CA ALA A 80 1.95 -11.77 -6.20
C ALA A 80 2.40 -10.90 -7.39
N ASN A 81 1.51 -10.08 -7.94
CA ASN A 81 1.86 -9.20 -9.06
C ASN A 81 2.80 -8.04 -8.68
N ILE A 82 3.10 -7.82 -7.39
CA ILE A 82 4.16 -6.90 -6.96
C ILE A 82 5.54 -7.37 -7.44
N GLY A 83 5.68 -8.68 -7.72
CA GLY A 83 6.96 -9.29 -8.09
C GLY A 83 7.65 -8.61 -9.27
N LYS A 84 6.89 -8.13 -10.25
CA LYS A 84 7.45 -7.44 -11.43
C LYS A 84 8.05 -6.06 -11.09
N TYR A 85 7.79 -5.53 -9.91
CA TYR A 85 8.29 -4.21 -9.48
C TYR A 85 9.37 -4.28 -8.41
N LEU A 86 9.65 -5.45 -7.83
CA LEU A 86 10.53 -5.57 -6.65
C LEU A 86 11.92 -4.98 -6.89
N GLU A 87 12.49 -5.15 -8.09
CA GLU A 87 13.81 -4.59 -8.41
C GLU A 87 13.80 -3.05 -8.43
N GLN A 88 12.65 -2.44 -8.70
CA GLN A 88 12.50 -0.98 -8.75
C GLN A 88 12.26 -0.38 -7.38
N LEU A 89 11.85 -1.20 -6.40
CA LEU A 89 11.47 -0.73 -5.06
C LEU A 89 12.66 -0.76 -4.12
N THR A 90 12.86 0.34 -3.38
CA THR A 90 13.82 0.40 -2.28
C THR A 90 13.25 -0.26 -1.02
N HIS A 91 11.94 -0.13 -0.81
CA HIS A 91 11.25 -0.69 0.35
C HIS A 91 10.23 -1.72 -0.11
N HIS A 92 10.43 -2.97 0.33
CA HIS A 92 9.62 -4.10 -0.08
C HIS A 92 8.56 -4.42 0.98
N PRO A 93 7.41 -5.02 0.59
CA PRO A 93 6.49 -5.57 1.58
C PRO A 93 7.18 -6.71 2.35
N ARG A 94 6.74 -6.91 3.60
CA ARG A 94 7.33 -7.94 4.45
C ARG A 94 7.03 -9.36 3.97
N TRP A 95 5.83 -9.56 3.41
CA TRP A 95 5.40 -10.84 2.84
C TRP A 95 4.78 -10.63 1.47
N ILE A 96 4.79 -11.67 0.65
CA ILE A 96 4.18 -11.66 -0.68
C ILE A 96 3.26 -12.87 -0.79
N THR A 97 2.03 -12.67 -1.26
CA THR A 97 1.08 -13.77 -1.48
C THR A 97 1.46 -14.60 -2.70
N GLU A 98 0.96 -15.83 -2.78
CA GLU A 98 1.12 -16.66 -3.97
C GLU A 98 0.17 -16.28 -5.08
N SER A 99 -1.03 -15.81 -4.72
CA SER A 99 -2.07 -15.40 -5.66
C SER A 99 -1.98 -13.91 -6.00
N LYS A 100 -2.51 -13.54 -7.17
CA LYS A 100 -2.45 -12.16 -7.69
C LYS A 100 -3.71 -11.39 -7.34
N SER A 101 -3.58 -10.07 -7.27
CA SER A 101 -4.69 -9.11 -7.17
C SER A 101 -5.71 -9.49 -6.09
N GLY A 102 -7.00 -9.50 -6.41
CA GLY A 102 -8.05 -9.82 -5.46
C GLY A 102 -7.93 -11.20 -4.84
N ALA A 103 -7.46 -12.19 -5.59
CA ALA A 103 -7.21 -13.54 -5.07
C ALA A 103 -6.10 -13.51 -4.00
N GLY A 104 -5.08 -12.67 -4.17
CA GLY A 104 -4.03 -12.46 -3.17
C GLY A 104 -4.59 -11.82 -1.91
N PHE A 105 -5.49 -10.85 -2.04
CA PHE A 105 -6.17 -10.25 -0.89
C PHE A 105 -6.98 -11.30 -0.13
N VAL A 106 -7.72 -12.16 -0.82
CA VAL A 106 -8.49 -13.24 -0.20
C VAL A 106 -7.57 -14.22 0.53
N GLU A 107 -6.45 -14.60 -0.10
CA GLU A 107 -5.44 -15.48 0.52
C GLU A 107 -4.95 -14.91 1.84
N MET A 108 -4.54 -13.65 1.86
CA MET A 108 -4.07 -12.97 3.06
C MET A 108 -5.16 -12.92 4.14
N THR A 109 -6.38 -12.54 3.75
CA THR A 109 -7.52 -12.44 4.68
C THR A 109 -7.83 -13.79 5.32
N ASN A 110 -7.83 -14.88 4.53
CA ASN A 110 -8.08 -16.23 5.04
C ASN A 110 -7.01 -16.66 6.04
N LEU A 111 -5.73 -16.34 5.77
CA LEU A 111 -4.64 -16.63 6.69
C LEU A 111 -4.80 -15.89 8.02
N LEU A 112 -5.19 -14.61 7.96
CA LEU A 112 -5.45 -13.81 9.16
C LEU A 112 -6.60 -14.39 9.99
N ILE A 113 -7.70 -14.74 9.35
CA ILE A 113 -8.87 -15.30 10.03
C ILE A 113 -8.50 -16.61 10.71
N LYS A 114 -7.80 -17.51 10.02
CA LYS A 114 -7.32 -18.78 10.59
C LYS A 114 -6.39 -18.56 11.77
N SER A 115 -5.49 -17.59 11.66
CA SER A 115 -4.56 -17.25 12.75
C SER A 115 -5.30 -16.78 14.00
N ARG A 116 -6.35 -15.99 13.85
CA ARG A 116 -7.16 -15.52 14.96
C ARG A 116 -7.96 -16.66 15.59
N GLN A 117 -8.56 -17.51 14.78
CA GLN A 117 -9.33 -18.67 15.25
C GLN A 117 -8.46 -19.66 16.04
N ALA A 118 -7.20 -19.85 15.61
CA ALA A 118 -6.27 -20.74 16.29
C ALA A 118 -5.86 -20.25 17.68
N LYS A 119 -6.00 -18.95 17.96
CA LYS A 119 -5.68 -18.34 19.28
C LYS A 119 -6.86 -18.35 20.24
N ASP A 120 -8.05 -18.50 19.71
CA ASP A 120 -9.29 -18.55 20.49
C ASP A 120 -9.62 -20.00 20.86
#